data_4faa0a542c0f4a3b13e05794a5cba296
#
_entry.id   4faa0a542c0f4a3b13e05794a5cba296
#
_cell.length_a   1.000
_cell.length_b   1.000
_cell.length_c   1.000
_cell.angle_alpha   90.00
_cell.angle_beta   90.00
_cell.angle_gamma   90.00
#
_symmetry.space_group_name_H-M   'P 1'
#
loop_
_entity.id
_entity.type
_entity.pdbx_description
1 polymer ?
#
loop_
_entity_poly.entity_id
_entity_poly.type
_entity_poly.pdbx_seq_one_letter_code
_entity_poly.pdbx_strand_id
1 'polypeptide(L)'
;MLTGTHLLQLHNGFHLFTRTVGHGPVKLLCVHGGPGSNHTEFENFAAELGEDQVQVSMYDQLGSFYSDQPDYTQPENRQYLSLDYYLSELEEVRQQLGLEDFYLLGHSWGGLLAQEYALKYGQHLKGLIIMSMIDNIAEYAPHVNALRQQTLSTSQVDYMKGIEKAEAFDDPEYRHLVDVLNAHFVCRHPENGPRQLVSTLATPVYNYFQGNNEFVMVGALNGWDQRKNLHQITVPTLLTFGEYDTMPLNVGRRMQQTLPHARLTLTPD
;
A
#
# COMPACT_ATOMS: atom_id res chain seq x y z
N MET A 1 -15.61 -11.65 -18.19
CA MET A 1 -14.62 -10.98 -17.34
C MET A 1 -13.52 -10.44 -18.22
N LEU A 2 -13.09 -9.19 -18.01
CA LEU A 2 -12.03 -8.55 -18.80
C LEU A 2 -10.68 -9.21 -18.47
N THR A 3 -9.95 -9.70 -19.47
CA THR A 3 -8.56 -10.17 -19.37
C THR A 3 -7.67 -9.29 -20.22
N GLY A 4 -6.38 -9.19 -19.88
CA GLY A 4 -5.46 -8.28 -20.55
C GLY A 4 -5.43 -6.90 -19.91
N THR A 5 -5.02 -5.91 -20.67
CA THR A 5 -4.87 -4.51 -20.22
C THR A 5 -6.04 -3.67 -20.71
N HIS A 6 -6.63 -2.87 -19.81
CA HIS A 6 -7.76 -2.00 -20.10
C HIS A 6 -7.59 -0.65 -19.40
N LEU A 7 -8.24 0.37 -19.95
CA LEU A 7 -8.51 1.63 -19.26
C LEU A 7 -9.97 1.61 -18.82
N LEU A 8 -10.20 1.62 -17.51
CA LEU A 8 -11.55 1.74 -16.96
C LEU A 8 -11.90 3.21 -16.83
N GLN A 9 -13.04 3.62 -17.38
CA GLN A 9 -13.53 4.97 -17.20
C GLN A 9 -14.38 5.03 -15.92
N LEU A 10 -13.97 5.86 -14.96
CA LEU A 10 -14.67 6.11 -13.72
C LEU A 10 -15.88 7.07 -13.95
N HIS A 11 -16.83 7.06 -13.03
CA HIS A 11 -18.00 7.96 -13.06
C HIS A 11 -17.64 9.44 -13.10
N ASN A 12 -16.49 9.80 -12.50
CA ASN A 12 -15.96 11.17 -12.50
C ASN A 12 -15.23 11.57 -13.80
N GLY A 13 -15.17 10.64 -14.78
CA GLY A 13 -14.58 10.86 -16.09
C GLY A 13 -13.11 10.50 -16.20
N PHE A 14 -12.39 10.21 -15.11
CA PHE A 14 -11.01 9.75 -15.13
C PHE A 14 -10.91 8.30 -15.61
N HIS A 15 -9.71 7.94 -16.09
CA HIS A 15 -9.38 6.58 -16.53
C HIS A 15 -8.33 5.96 -15.62
N LEU A 16 -8.59 4.71 -15.25
CA LEU A 16 -7.63 3.90 -14.50
C LEU A 16 -7.09 2.79 -15.38
N PHE A 17 -5.77 2.64 -15.34
CA PHE A 17 -5.11 1.49 -15.93
C PHE A 17 -5.39 0.25 -15.10
N THR A 18 -5.80 -0.84 -15.78
CA THR A 18 -5.99 -2.16 -15.17
C THR A 18 -5.34 -3.24 -16.00
N ARG A 19 -4.85 -4.26 -15.34
CA ARG A 19 -4.32 -5.47 -15.98
C ARG A 19 -4.85 -6.70 -15.26
N THR A 20 -5.39 -7.65 -16.03
CA THR A 20 -5.85 -8.93 -15.53
C THR A 20 -5.12 -10.05 -16.25
N VAL A 21 -4.44 -10.92 -15.50
CA VAL A 21 -3.63 -12.05 -15.97
C VAL A 21 -4.16 -13.35 -15.34
N GLY A 22 -4.06 -14.44 -16.08
CA GLY A 22 -4.59 -15.73 -15.66
C GLY A 22 -6.09 -15.88 -15.92
N HIS A 23 -6.60 -17.08 -15.76
CA HIS A 23 -7.99 -17.45 -16.08
C HIS A 23 -8.58 -18.44 -15.05
N GLY A 24 -7.87 -18.69 -13.95
CA GLY A 24 -8.30 -19.61 -12.89
C GLY A 24 -9.61 -19.19 -12.20
N PRO A 25 -10.21 -20.13 -11.46
CA PRO A 25 -11.46 -19.88 -10.74
C PRO A 25 -11.30 -18.95 -9.53
N VAL A 26 -10.10 -18.88 -8.97
CA VAL A 26 -9.79 -17.97 -7.86
C VAL A 26 -9.55 -16.57 -8.40
N LYS A 27 -10.28 -15.58 -7.91
CA LYS A 27 -10.16 -14.18 -8.29
C LYS A 27 -9.40 -13.42 -7.21
N LEU A 28 -8.31 -12.75 -7.60
CA LEU A 28 -7.50 -11.91 -6.73
C LEU A 28 -7.45 -10.50 -7.30
N LEU A 29 -7.83 -9.52 -6.50
CA LEU A 29 -7.62 -8.10 -6.80
C LEU A 29 -6.49 -7.58 -5.92
N CYS A 30 -5.47 -6.99 -6.55
CA CYS A 30 -4.31 -6.44 -5.87
C CYS A 30 -4.36 -4.91 -5.86
N VAL A 31 -4.12 -4.33 -4.69
CA VAL A 31 -4.09 -2.88 -4.42
C VAL A 31 -2.69 -2.50 -3.98
N HIS A 32 -2.03 -1.68 -4.81
CA HIS A 32 -0.64 -1.28 -4.59
C HIS A 32 -0.45 -0.34 -3.39
N GLY A 33 0.78 -0.28 -2.93
CA GLY A 33 1.23 0.57 -1.83
C GLY A 33 1.52 2.02 -2.23
N GLY A 34 2.41 2.60 -1.51
CA GLY A 34 2.80 4.01 -1.57
C GLY A 34 2.16 4.81 -0.43
N PRO A 35 1.08 5.60 -0.63
CA PRO A 35 0.24 5.73 -1.83
C PRO A 35 0.98 6.25 -3.06
N GLY A 36 0.39 6.02 -4.24
CA GLY A 36 0.99 6.50 -5.48
C GLY A 36 2.04 5.56 -6.11
N SER A 37 2.18 4.31 -5.63
CA SER A 37 2.92 3.26 -6.32
C SER A 37 2.16 2.76 -7.56
N ASN A 38 2.28 1.53 -7.99
CA ASN A 38 1.60 1.04 -9.18
C ASN A 38 1.51 -0.49 -9.24
N HIS A 39 0.80 -0.99 -10.25
CA HIS A 39 0.52 -2.41 -10.47
C HIS A 39 1.77 -3.30 -10.63
N THR A 40 2.95 -2.74 -10.95
CA THR A 40 4.16 -3.55 -11.16
C THR A 40 4.63 -4.28 -9.91
N GLU A 41 4.13 -3.90 -8.72
CA GLU A 41 4.34 -4.66 -7.48
C GLU A 41 3.87 -6.11 -7.58
N PHE A 42 2.90 -6.40 -8.46
CA PHE A 42 2.21 -7.69 -8.53
C PHE A 42 2.33 -8.40 -9.88
N GLU A 43 3.18 -7.90 -10.79
CA GLU A 43 3.25 -8.42 -12.17
C GLU A 43 3.60 -9.91 -12.26
N ASN A 44 4.39 -10.42 -11.32
CA ASN A 44 4.80 -11.83 -11.27
C ASN A 44 3.79 -12.75 -10.54
N PHE A 45 2.79 -12.18 -9.84
CA PHE A 45 1.88 -12.99 -9.00
C PHE A 45 1.11 -14.03 -9.77
N ALA A 46 0.63 -13.72 -10.99
CA ALA A 46 -0.10 -14.69 -11.79
C ALA A 46 0.77 -15.90 -12.17
N ALA A 47 2.03 -15.66 -12.54
CA ALA A 47 2.96 -16.73 -12.89
C ALA A 47 3.31 -17.60 -11.67
N GLU A 48 3.57 -16.98 -10.52
CA GLU A 48 3.94 -17.66 -9.28
C GLU A 48 2.77 -18.45 -8.66
N LEU A 49 1.55 -17.92 -8.76
CA LEU A 49 0.35 -18.56 -8.23
C LEU A 49 -0.28 -19.60 -9.20
N GLY A 50 0.18 -19.64 -10.45
CA GLY A 50 -0.37 -20.48 -11.53
C GLY A 50 -1.57 -19.84 -12.23
N GLU A 51 -1.39 -19.49 -13.50
CA GLU A 51 -2.40 -18.74 -14.29
C GLU A 51 -3.72 -19.51 -14.50
N ASP A 52 -3.71 -20.83 -14.41
CA ASP A 52 -4.88 -21.73 -14.48
C ASP A 52 -5.58 -21.88 -13.12
N GLN A 53 -4.97 -21.49 -12.04
CA GLN A 53 -5.53 -21.55 -10.69
C GLN A 53 -6.08 -20.21 -10.24
N VAL A 54 -5.37 -19.12 -10.55
CA VAL A 54 -5.69 -17.76 -10.09
C VAL A 54 -5.81 -16.82 -11.28
N GLN A 55 -6.83 -15.97 -11.24
CA GLN A 55 -6.91 -14.78 -12.08
C GLN A 55 -6.54 -13.57 -11.21
N VAL A 56 -5.42 -12.92 -11.53
CA VAL A 56 -4.91 -11.76 -10.81
C VAL A 56 -5.28 -10.49 -11.56
N SER A 57 -6.05 -9.63 -10.92
CA SER A 57 -6.35 -8.28 -11.38
C SER A 57 -5.57 -7.26 -10.55
N MET A 58 -4.99 -6.28 -11.20
CA MET A 58 -4.23 -5.20 -10.60
C MET A 58 -4.54 -3.90 -11.33
N TYR A 59 -4.43 -2.77 -10.65
CA TYR A 59 -4.69 -1.47 -11.25
C TYR A 59 -3.78 -0.39 -10.68
N ASP A 60 -3.62 0.68 -11.41
CA ASP A 60 -2.98 1.90 -10.93
C ASP A 60 -4.07 2.83 -10.40
N GLN A 61 -3.97 3.24 -9.13
CA GLN A 61 -4.91 4.17 -8.51
C GLN A 61 -4.82 5.55 -9.16
N LEU A 62 -5.86 6.38 -9.03
CA LEU A 62 -5.84 7.74 -9.58
C LEU A 62 -4.63 8.53 -9.09
N GLY A 63 -3.95 9.19 -10.01
CA GLY A 63 -2.70 9.88 -9.75
C GLY A 63 -1.47 9.01 -9.91
N SER A 64 -1.60 7.70 -10.16
CA SER A 64 -0.48 6.75 -10.26
C SER A 64 -0.21 6.34 -11.69
N PHE A 65 1.04 6.25 -12.05
CA PHE A 65 1.69 5.66 -13.22
C PHE A 65 0.92 5.78 -14.55
N TYR A 66 0.17 4.75 -14.98
CA TYR A 66 -0.58 4.75 -16.25
C TYR A 66 -2.03 5.20 -16.12
N SER A 67 -2.51 5.46 -14.91
CA SER A 67 -3.80 6.08 -14.67
C SER A 67 -3.74 7.59 -14.87
N ASP A 68 -4.90 8.22 -15.03
CA ASP A 68 -4.99 9.68 -15.11
C ASP A 68 -4.36 10.33 -13.86
N GLN A 69 -3.64 11.42 -14.08
CA GLN A 69 -2.90 12.15 -13.04
C GLN A 69 -3.44 13.57 -12.92
N PRO A 70 -4.43 13.81 -12.05
CA PRO A 70 -4.96 15.15 -11.84
C PRO A 70 -3.88 16.12 -11.33
N ASP A 71 -3.94 17.37 -11.78
CA ASP A 71 -3.14 18.43 -11.21
C ASP A 71 -3.69 18.82 -9.83
N TYR A 72 -3.10 18.27 -8.77
CA TYR A 72 -3.52 18.51 -7.38
C TYR A 72 -3.17 19.90 -6.85
N THR A 73 -2.50 20.75 -7.62
CA THR A 73 -2.34 22.17 -7.30
C THR A 73 -3.66 22.92 -7.49
N GLN A 74 -4.54 22.39 -8.35
CA GLN A 74 -5.88 22.93 -8.58
C GLN A 74 -6.82 22.55 -7.41
N PRO A 75 -7.52 23.51 -6.80
CA PRO A 75 -8.37 23.25 -5.64
C PRO A 75 -9.45 22.18 -5.87
N GLU A 76 -10.05 22.15 -7.07
CA GLU A 76 -11.09 21.19 -7.47
C GLU A 76 -10.61 19.74 -7.50
N ASN A 77 -9.30 19.49 -7.71
CA ASN A 77 -8.74 18.15 -7.74
C ASN A 77 -8.36 17.63 -6.35
N ARG A 78 -8.25 18.50 -5.34
CA ARG A 78 -7.89 18.09 -3.98
C ARG A 78 -8.91 17.18 -3.32
N GLN A 79 -10.16 17.19 -3.76
CA GLN A 79 -11.21 16.29 -3.28
C GLN A 79 -10.87 14.81 -3.53
N TYR A 80 -10.04 14.51 -4.51
CA TYR A 80 -9.58 13.15 -4.83
C TYR A 80 -8.45 12.68 -3.91
N LEU A 81 -7.81 13.57 -3.16
CA LEU A 81 -6.82 13.21 -2.13
C LEU A 81 -7.53 12.93 -0.79
N SER A 82 -8.34 11.88 -0.76
CA SER A 82 -9.01 11.44 0.46
C SER A 82 -9.14 9.91 0.51
N LEU A 83 -9.14 9.35 1.71
CA LEU A 83 -9.31 7.92 1.93
C LEU A 83 -10.68 7.45 1.37
N ASP A 84 -11.73 8.25 1.59
CA ASP A 84 -13.07 7.96 1.09
C ASP A 84 -13.12 7.88 -0.43
N TYR A 85 -12.37 8.73 -1.12
CA TYR A 85 -12.27 8.68 -2.57
C TYR A 85 -11.63 7.37 -3.04
N TYR A 86 -10.43 7.01 -2.52
CA TYR A 86 -9.75 5.78 -2.93
C TYR A 86 -10.52 4.52 -2.55
N LEU A 87 -11.29 4.57 -1.47
CA LEU A 87 -12.18 3.47 -1.10
C LEU A 87 -13.35 3.33 -2.10
N SER A 88 -13.95 4.45 -2.55
CA SER A 88 -15.01 4.43 -3.57
C SER A 88 -14.47 4.05 -4.95
N GLU A 89 -13.25 4.47 -5.29
CA GLU A 89 -12.53 4.06 -6.49
C GLU A 89 -12.34 2.54 -6.52
N LEU A 90 -11.85 1.94 -5.43
CA LEU A 90 -11.65 0.50 -5.32
C LEU A 90 -12.97 -0.28 -5.53
N GLU A 91 -14.08 0.20 -4.96
CA GLU A 91 -15.39 -0.42 -5.19
C GLU A 91 -15.84 -0.28 -6.64
N GLU A 92 -15.61 0.87 -7.28
CA GLU A 92 -15.93 1.06 -8.69
C GLU A 92 -15.09 0.15 -9.59
N VAL A 93 -13.80 0.00 -9.32
CA VAL A 93 -12.91 -0.95 -10.01
C VAL A 93 -13.44 -2.38 -9.87
N ARG A 94 -13.81 -2.80 -8.66
CA ARG A 94 -14.42 -4.11 -8.43
C ARG A 94 -15.66 -4.33 -9.31
N GLN A 95 -16.56 -3.35 -9.32
CA GLN A 95 -17.81 -3.43 -10.10
C GLN A 95 -17.55 -3.52 -11.59
N GLN A 96 -16.68 -2.67 -12.13
CA GLN A 96 -16.34 -2.67 -13.57
C GLN A 96 -15.60 -3.94 -14.01
N LEU A 97 -14.78 -4.53 -13.14
CA LEU A 97 -14.13 -5.82 -13.38
C LEU A 97 -15.08 -7.02 -13.18
N GLY A 98 -16.29 -6.80 -12.66
CA GLY A 98 -17.27 -7.86 -12.38
C GLY A 98 -16.79 -8.86 -11.34
N LEU A 99 -16.10 -8.39 -10.30
CA LEU A 99 -15.56 -9.22 -9.24
C LEU A 99 -16.58 -9.40 -8.13
N GLU A 100 -17.05 -10.63 -7.98
CA GLU A 100 -17.84 -11.08 -6.83
C GLU A 100 -17.16 -12.30 -6.23
N ASP A 101 -17.30 -12.51 -4.92
CA ASP A 101 -16.66 -13.61 -4.20
C ASP A 101 -15.14 -13.72 -4.51
N PHE A 102 -14.42 -12.64 -4.31
CA PHE A 102 -13.00 -12.52 -4.65
C PHE A 102 -12.11 -12.37 -3.41
N TYR A 103 -10.81 -12.55 -3.59
CA TYR A 103 -9.78 -12.23 -2.60
C TYR A 103 -9.24 -10.82 -2.86
N LEU A 104 -9.15 -10.01 -1.82
CA LEU A 104 -8.54 -8.69 -1.88
C LEU A 104 -7.17 -8.74 -1.21
N LEU A 105 -6.14 -8.34 -1.95
CA LEU A 105 -4.79 -8.17 -1.42
C LEU A 105 -4.44 -6.69 -1.46
N GLY A 106 -4.03 -6.15 -0.32
CA GLY A 106 -3.49 -4.81 -0.23
C GLY A 106 -2.09 -4.81 0.38
N HIS A 107 -1.16 -4.12 -0.28
CA HIS A 107 0.19 -3.92 0.21
C HIS A 107 0.37 -2.52 0.78
N SER A 108 0.94 -2.39 1.98
CA SER A 108 1.21 -1.09 2.62
C SER A 108 -0.04 -0.20 2.61
N TRP A 109 -0.02 0.99 2.00
CA TRP A 109 -1.21 1.81 1.78
C TRP A 109 -2.41 1.03 1.22
N GLY A 110 -2.19 0.14 0.25
CA GLY A 110 -3.22 -0.77 -0.25
C GLY A 110 -3.78 -1.69 0.84
N GLY A 111 -2.97 -2.07 1.81
CA GLY A 111 -3.39 -2.84 3.00
C GLY A 111 -4.25 -2.03 3.96
N LEU A 112 -4.04 -0.72 4.05
CA LEU A 112 -4.92 0.20 4.76
C LEU A 112 -6.28 0.28 4.04
N LEU A 113 -6.28 0.52 2.73
CA LEU A 113 -7.50 0.53 1.91
C LEU A 113 -8.25 -0.79 1.98
N ALA A 114 -7.56 -1.92 2.00
CA ALA A 114 -8.16 -3.24 2.10
C ALA A 114 -8.85 -3.47 3.45
N GLN A 115 -8.33 -2.93 4.55
CA GLN A 115 -9.01 -2.94 5.86
C GLN A 115 -10.29 -2.11 5.82
N GLU A 116 -10.25 -0.88 5.30
CA GLU A 116 -11.43 -0.03 5.13
C GLU A 116 -12.48 -0.69 4.22
N TYR A 117 -12.01 -1.31 3.14
CA TYR A 117 -12.87 -2.03 2.21
C TYR A 117 -13.57 -3.22 2.90
N ALA A 118 -12.84 -4.02 3.65
CA ALA A 118 -13.40 -5.16 4.35
C ALA A 118 -14.45 -4.75 5.42
N LEU A 119 -14.26 -3.61 6.08
CA LEU A 119 -15.22 -3.06 7.04
C LEU A 119 -16.52 -2.59 6.34
N LYS A 120 -16.42 -2.01 5.14
CA LYS A 120 -17.56 -1.42 4.44
C LYS A 120 -18.22 -2.35 3.42
N TYR A 121 -17.42 -3.15 2.72
CA TYR A 121 -17.83 -3.98 1.59
C TYR A 121 -17.43 -5.45 1.74
N GLY A 122 -17.18 -5.91 2.96
CA GLY A 122 -16.69 -7.27 3.26
C GLY A 122 -17.59 -8.40 2.75
N GLN A 123 -18.87 -8.13 2.47
CA GLN A 123 -19.82 -9.11 1.91
C GLN A 123 -19.42 -9.60 0.51
N HIS A 124 -18.60 -8.88 -0.22
CA HIS A 124 -18.09 -9.28 -1.54
C HIS A 124 -16.81 -10.12 -1.45
N LEU A 125 -16.20 -10.22 -0.28
CA LEU A 125 -14.89 -10.86 -0.10
C LEU A 125 -15.02 -12.34 0.28
N LYS A 126 -14.24 -13.19 -0.37
CA LYS A 126 -13.91 -14.55 0.11
C LYS A 126 -12.79 -14.57 1.12
N GLY A 127 -11.90 -13.62 1.05
CA GLY A 127 -10.79 -13.47 1.97
C GLY A 127 -10.03 -12.17 1.74
N LEU A 128 -9.26 -11.81 2.75
CA LEU A 128 -8.47 -10.58 2.80
C LEU A 128 -6.99 -10.93 3.01
N ILE A 129 -6.11 -10.27 2.28
CA ILE A 129 -4.66 -10.41 2.46
C ILE A 129 -4.11 -9.01 2.74
N ILE A 130 -3.58 -8.81 3.92
CA ILE A 130 -2.93 -7.55 4.34
C ILE A 130 -1.43 -7.81 4.36
N MET A 131 -0.72 -7.19 3.42
CA MET A 131 0.71 -7.34 3.25
C MET A 131 1.43 -6.08 3.73
N SER A 132 2.31 -6.24 4.72
CA SER A 132 3.13 -5.15 5.28
C SER A 132 2.29 -3.92 5.63
N MET A 133 1.23 -4.10 6.44
CA MET A 133 0.40 -3.01 6.96
C MET A 133 -0.17 -3.33 8.34
N ILE A 134 -0.24 -2.31 9.17
CA ILE A 134 -0.76 -2.34 10.54
C ILE A 134 -2.14 -1.68 10.61
N ASP A 135 -2.71 -1.65 11.81
CA ASP A 135 -4.07 -1.16 12.07
C ASP A 135 -4.15 0.30 12.56
N ASN A 136 -3.02 0.97 12.71
CA ASN A 136 -2.98 2.37 13.15
C ASN A 136 -1.62 3.03 12.87
N ILE A 137 -1.60 4.33 12.63
CA ILE A 137 -0.37 5.09 12.36
C ILE A 137 0.33 5.54 13.66
N ALA A 138 -0.36 5.59 14.78
CA ALA A 138 0.22 6.05 16.04
C ALA A 138 1.40 5.18 16.53
N GLU A 139 1.42 3.90 16.18
CA GLU A 139 2.51 2.97 16.51
C GLU A 139 3.59 2.89 15.43
N TYR A 140 3.28 3.32 14.20
CA TYR A 140 4.23 3.33 13.09
C TYR A 140 5.34 4.36 13.29
N ALA A 141 5.03 5.62 13.51
CA ALA A 141 6.02 6.69 13.61
C ALA A 141 7.09 6.47 14.72
N PRO A 142 6.73 6.02 15.95
CA PRO A 142 7.74 5.64 16.93
C PRO A 142 8.61 4.47 16.50
N HIS A 143 8.03 3.49 15.78
CA HIS A 143 8.77 2.32 15.33
C HIS A 143 9.82 2.69 14.28
N VAL A 144 9.46 3.42 13.22
CA VAL A 144 10.44 3.84 12.20
C VAL A 144 11.53 4.74 12.77
N ASN A 145 11.20 5.56 13.78
CA ASN A 145 12.23 6.31 14.52
C ASN A 145 13.19 5.41 15.29
N ALA A 146 12.71 4.30 15.87
CA ALA A 146 13.58 3.32 16.52
C ALA A 146 14.49 2.61 15.50
N LEU A 147 13.95 2.25 14.31
CA LEU A 147 14.74 1.66 13.21
C LEU A 147 15.87 2.61 12.77
N ARG A 148 15.60 3.91 12.65
CA ARG A 148 16.64 4.93 12.35
C ARG A 148 17.74 4.92 13.39
N GLN A 149 17.39 4.89 14.69
CA GLN A 149 18.34 4.88 15.80
C GLN A 149 19.15 3.58 15.92
N GLN A 150 18.61 2.46 15.43
CA GLN A 150 19.34 1.18 15.39
C GLN A 150 20.37 1.12 14.26
N THR A 151 20.10 1.81 13.15
CA THR A 151 20.88 1.72 11.92
C THR A 151 21.91 2.85 11.79
N LEU A 152 21.56 4.05 12.22
CA LEU A 152 22.35 5.26 12.06
C LEU A 152 22.94 5.74 13.39
N SER A 153 24.04 6.46 13.33
CA SER A 153 24.59 7.14 14.50
C SER A 153 23.65 8.27 15.00
N THR A 154 23.77 8.61 16.27
CA THR A 154 22.98 9.72 16.86
C THR A 154 23.13 11.02 16.08
N SER A 155 24.35 11.36 15.62
CA SER A 155 24.60 12.57 14.83
C SER A 155 23.91 12.54 13.46
N GLN A 156 23.83 11.38 12.80
CA GLN A 156 23.10 11.23 11.54
C GLN A 156 21.59 11.35 11.75
N VAL A 157 21.05 10.76 12.80
CA VAL A 157 19.62 10.90 13.15
C VAL A 157 19.26 12.35 13.45
N ASP A 158 20.11 13.05 14.23
CA ASP A 158 19.88 14.48 14.55
C ASP A 158 20.01 15.37 13.32
N TYR A 159 20.93 15.06 12.42
CA TYR A 159 21.07 15.72 11.13
C TYR A 159 19.78 15.54 10.30
N MET A 160 19.29 14.31 10.13
CA MET A 160 18.05 14.04 9.40
C MET A 160 16.86 14.82 9.96
N LYS A 161 16.70 14.87 11.29
CA LYS A 161 15.64 15.67 11.93
C LYS A 161 15.77 17.17 11.66
N GLY A 162 17.00 17.67 11.58
CA GLY A 162 17.27 19.06 11.20
C GLY A 162 16.82 19.38 9.77
N ILE A 163 17.13 18.50 8.83
CA ILE A 163 16.73 18.61 7.42
C ILE A 163 15.20 18.50 7.29
N GLU A 164 14.56 17.56 7.99
CA GLU A 164 13.10 17.38 8.00
C GLU A 164 12.38 18.62 8.54
N LYS A 165 12.89 19.20 9.61
CA LYS A 165 12.36 20.46 10.16
C LYS A 165 12.50 21.65 9.22
N ALA A 166 13.56 21.67 8.41
CA ALA A 166 13.83 22.69 7.40
C ALA A 166 13.14 22.42 6.06
N GLU A 167 12.47 21.27 5.92
CA GLU A 167 11.86 20.78 4.67
C GLU A 167 12.87 20.72 3.49
N ALA A 168 14.17 20.55 3.81
CA ALA A 168 15.25 20.55 2.84
C ALA A 168 15.54 19.14 2.29
N PHE A 169 14.51 18.40 1.88
CA PHE A 169 14.57 16.99 1.50
C PHE A 169 15.43 16.68 0.27
N ASP A 170 15.86 17.72 -0.48
CA ASP A 170 16.78 17.58 -1.60
C ASP A 170 18.26 17.51 -1.20
N ASP A 171 18.57 17.63 0.08
CA ASP A 171 19.93 17.51 0.60
C ASP A 171 20.55 16.15 0.25
N PRO A 172 21.75 16.11 -0.35
CA PRO A 172 22.35 14.86 -0.84
C PRO A 172 22.69 13.86 0.28
N GLU A 173 23.15 14.34 1.45
CA GLU A 173 23.47 13.46 2.58
C GLU A 173 22.19 12.90 3.20
N TYR A 174 21.14 13.70 3.31
CA TYR A 174 19.83 13.21 3.75
C TYR A 174 19.31 12.10 2.86
N ARG A 175 19.34 12.28 1.55
CA ARG A 175 18.94 11.25 0.57
C ARG A 175 19.76 9.98 0.73
N HIS A 176 21.09 10.12 0.86
CA HIS A 176 21.95 8.97 1.09
C HIS A 176 21.57 8.19 2.37
N LEU A 177 21.27 8.89 3.46
CA LEU A 177 20.83 8.24 4.71
C LEU A 177 19.46 7.55 4.56
N VAL A 178 18.54 8.13 3.80
CA VAL A 178 17.25 7.49 3.45
C VAL A 178 17.49 6.23 2.62
N ASP A 179 18.42 6.26 1.65
CA ASP A 179 18.76 5.08 0.84
C ASP A 179 19.36 3.95 1.69
N VAL A 180 20.20 4.28 2.68
CA VAL A 180 20.72 3.31 3.64
C VAL A 180 19.57 2.64 4.41
N LEU A 181 18.60 3.41 4.88
CA LEU A 181 17.44 2.87 5.60
C LEU A 181 16.54 2.03 4.68
N ASN A 182 16.30 2.49 3.45
CA ASN A 182 15.52 1.74 2.45
C ASN A 182 16.15 0.37 2.15
N ALA A 183 17.46 0.32 2.02
CA ALA A 183 18.19 -0.93 1.78
C ALA A 183 18.12 -1.91 2.96
N HIS A 184 17.83 -1.43 4.18
CA HIS A 184 17.68 -2.28 5.35
C HIS A 184 16.25 -2.77 5.57
N PHE A 185 15.24 -1.95 5.27
CA PHE A 185 13.88 -2.17 5.75
C PHE A 185 12.80 -2.15 4.67
N VAL A 186 13.06 -1.53 3.50
CA VAL A 186 12.05 -1.39 2.44
C VAL A 186 12.31 -2.34 1.28
N CYS A 187 13.53 -2.39 0.78
CA CYS A 187 13.90 -3.27 -0.34
C CYS A 187 15.32 -3.80 -0.16
N ARG A 188 15.45 -4.91 0.54
CA ARG A 188 16.75 -5.55 0.86
C ARG A 188 17.36 -6.25 -0.36
N HIS A 189 16.51 -6.74 -1.26
CA HIS A 189 16.86 -7.46 -2.47
C HIS A 189 16.30 -6.74 -3.72
N PRO A 190 16.84 -5.55 -4.07
CA PRO A 190 16.33 -4.76 -5.18
C PRO A 190 16.42 -5.48 -6.54
N GLU A 191 17.30 -6.48 -6.66
CA GLU A 191 17.42 -7.34 -7.85
C GLU A 191 16.17 -8.20 -8.08
N ASN A 192 15.39 -8.48 -7.03
CA ASN A 192 14.17 -9.28 -7.07
C ASN A 192 12.90 -8.43 -7.17
N GLY A 193 13.02 -7.12 -6.94
CA GLY A 193 11.89 -6.18 -6.95
C GLY A 193 11.60 -5.58 -8.33
N PRO A 194 10.47 -4.90 -8.47
CA PRO A 194 10.12 -4.17 -9.69
C PRO A 194 11.12 -3.03 -9.94
N ARG A 195 11.83 -3.09 -11.05
CA ARG A 195 12.94 -2.15 -11.37
C ARG A 195 12.52 -0.69 -11.46
N GLN A 196 11.24 -0.40 -11.66
CA GLN A 196 10.72 0.94 -11.93
C GLN A 196 9.93 1.54 -10.77
N LEU A 197 9.73 0.81 -9.67
CA LEU A 197 8.78 1.20 -8.62
C LEU A 197 9.09 2.58 -8.02
N VAL A 198 10.35 2.83 -7.65
CA VAL A 198 10.77 4.09 -7.04
C VAL A 198 10.73 5.26 -8.04
N SER A 199 11.13 5.01 -9.30
CA SER A 199 11.17 6.06 -10.33
C SER A 199 9.80 6.48 -10.84
N THR A 200 8.76 5.68 -10.56
CA THR A 200 7.38 5.91 -11.02
C THR A 200 6.42 6.26 -9.89
N LEU A 201 6.93 6.47 -8.67
CA LEU A 201 6.12 6.88 -7.53
C LEU A 201 5.47 8.25 -7.78
N ALA A 202 4.15 8.33 -7.61
CA ALA A 202 3.40 9.57 -7.73
C ALA A 202 3.65 10.47 -6.50
N THR A 203 4.75 11.21 -6.52
CA THR A 203 5.22 12.06 -5.41
C THR A 203 4.13 13.00 -4.85
N PRO A 204 3.28 13.67 -5.65
CA PRO A 204 2.23 14.53 -5.09
C PRO A 204 1.23 13.77 -4.20
N VAL A 205 0.86 12.54 -4.59
CA VAL A 205 -0.04 11.68 -3.82
C VAL A 205 0.66 11.16 -2.58
N TYR A 206 1.89 10.65 -2.75
CA TYR A 206 2.69 10.10 -1.66
C TYR A 206 2.94 11.14 -0.55
N ASN A 207 3.44 12.31 -0.93
CA ASN A 207 3.76 13.37 0.04
C ASN A 207 2.53 13.89 0.78
N TYR A 208 1.36 13.92 0.13
CA TYR A 208 0.13 14.34 0.78
C TYR A 208 -0.30 13.40 1.90
N PHE A 209 -0.23 12.10 1.67
CA PHE A 209 -0.73 11.10 2.63
C PHE A 209 0.32 10.66 3.64
N GLN A 210 1.55 10.40 3.21
CA GLN A 210 2.64 9.84 4.00
C GLN A 210 3.58 10.93 4.51
N GLY A 211 4.18 11.64 3.61
CA GLY A 211 5.29 12.56 3.81
C GLY A 211 6.35 12.37 2.73
N ASN A 212 7.56 12.86 2.95
CA ASN A 212 8.59 12.83 1.91
C ASN A 212 9.16 11.42 1.62
N ASN A 213 9.20 10.56 2.62
CA ASN A 213 9.71 9.18 2.50
C ASN A 213 9.10 8.26 3.57
N GLU A 214 9.44 6.96 3.51
CA GLU A 214 8.90 5.93 4.39
C GLU A 214 9.11 6.20 5.89
N PHE A 215 10.17 6.91 6.26
CA PHE A 215 10.53 7.18 7.64
C PHE A 215 9.99 8.50 8.19
N VAL A 216 9.18 9.22 7.41
CA VAL A 216 8.55 10.51 7.77
C VAL A 216 7.04 10.40 7.65
N MET A 217 6.33 10.40 8.78
CA MET A 217 4.88 10.33 8.83
C MET A 217 4.31 11.68 9.29
N VAL A 218 4.08 12.58 8.35
CA VAL A 218 3.54 13.93 8.60
C VAL A 218 2.31 14.24 7.76
N GLY A 219 1.94 13.34 6.85
CA GLY A 219 0.84 13.53 5.91
C GLY A 219 -0.54 13.24 6.51
N ALA A 220 -1.53 13.21 5.62
CA ALA A 220 -2.95 13.08 5.97
C ALA A 220 -3.33 11.75 6.63
N LEU A 221 -2.47 10.71 6.54
CA LEU A 221 -2.66 9.44 7.26
C LEU A 221 -2.42 9.56 8.76
N ASN A 222 -1.79 10.63 9.22
CA ASN A 222 -1.56 10.82 10.65
C ASN A 222 -2.90 10.85 11.39
N GLY A 223 -3.05 9.93 12.35
CA GLY A 223 -4.30 9.77 13.11
C GLY A 223 -5.23 8.66 12.59
N TRP A 224 -4.94 8.00 11.46
CA TRP A 224 -5.69 6.82 11.04
C TRP A 224 -5.52 5.68 12.06
N ASP A 225 -6.66 5.10 12.51
CA ASP A 225 -6.70 4.10 13.57
C ASP A 225 -7.95 3.21 13.46
N GLN A 226 -7.76 1.94 13.13
CA GLN A 226 -8.81 0.93 13.02
C GLN A 226 -8.81 -0.09 14.16
N ARG A 227 -8.00 0.08 15.20
CA ARG A 227 -7.91 -0.85 16.34
C ARG A 227 -9.26 -1.22 16.95
N LYS A 228 -10.18 -0.26 17.01
CA LYS A 228 -11.51 -0.47 17.60
C LYS A 228 -12.48 -1.23 16.69
N ASN A 229 -12.24 -1.23 15.38
CA ASN A 229 -13.15 -1.77 14.38
C ASN A 229 -12.66 -3.10 13.79
N LEU A 230 -11.38 -3.43 13.98
CA LEU A 230 -10.73 -4.58 13.35
C LEU A 230 -11.47 -5.91 13.59
N HIS A 231 -12.06 -6.08 14.80
CA HIS A 231 -12.85 -7.27 15.16
C HIS A 231 -14.13 -7.45 14.32
N GLN A 232 -14.58 -6.43 13.60
CA GLN A 232 -15.74 -6.48 12.71
C GLN A 232 -15.41 -7.08 11.34
N ILE A 233 -14.13 -7.23 11.00
CA ILE A 233 -13.69 -7.92 9.78
C ILE A 233 -13.80 -9.42 10.03
N THR A 234 -14.86 -10.02 9.53
CA THR A 234 -15.17 -11.44 9.74
C THR A 234 -14.72 -12.36 8.62
N VAL A 235 -14.25 -11.81 7.51
CA VAL A 235 -13.72 -12.62 6.40
C VAL A 235 -12.38 -13.27 6.78
N PRO A 236 -12.07 -14.49 6.29
CA PRO A 236 -10.75 -15.10 6.49
C PRO A 236 -9.64 -14.14 6.06
N THR A 237 -8.70 -13.86 6.96
CA THR A 237 -7.66 -12.86 6.76
C THR A 237 -6.27 -13.46 6.88
N LEU A 238 -5.40 -13.18 5.92
CA LEU A 238 -3.97 -13.46 5.99
C LEU A 238 -3.22 -12.15 6.22
N LEU A 239 -2.42 -12.11 7.28
CA LEU A 239 -1.45 -11.05 7.55
C LEU A 239 -0.08 -11.56 7.13
N THR A 240 0.66 -10.80 6.32
CA THR A 240 2.02 -11.16 5.92
C THR A 240 2.97 -9.98 6.15
N PHE A 241 4.09 -10.24 6.79
CA PHE A 241 5.13 -9.27 7.13
C PHE A 241 6.49 -9.83 6.77
N GLY A 242 7.42 -8.95 6.43
CA GLY A 242 8.84 -9.28 6.37
C GLY A 242 9.46 -9.31 7.78
N GLU A 243 10.54 -10.05 7.95
CA GLU A 243 11.31 -10.05 9.21
C GLU A 243 11.91 -8.67 9.50
N TYR A 244 12.26 -7.94 8.45
CA TYR A 244 12.89 -6.61 8.51
C TYR A 244 11.93 -5.48 8.06
N ASP A 245 10.64 -5.71 8.20
CA ASP A 245 9.59 -4.78 7.75
C ASP A 245 9.65 -3.44 8.50
N THR A 246 9.29 -2.35 7.83
CA THR A 246 9.03 -1.06 8.48
C THR A 246 7.78 -1.10 9.36
N MET A 247 6.91 -2.07 9.14
CA MET A 247 5.71 -2.28 9.95
C MET A 247 6.01 -3.11 11.20
N PRO A 248 5.65 -2.63 12.42
CA PRO A 248 5.99 -3.31 13.66
C PRO A 248 5.26 -4.65 13.81
N LEU A 249 6.01 -5.75 13.82
CA LEU A 249 5.50 -7.12 13.90
C LEU A 249 4.63 -7.39 15.15
N ASN A 250 4.93 -6.73 16.27
CA ASN A 250 4.11 -6.85 17.48
C ASN A 250 2.66 -6.36 17.25
N VAL A 251 2.48 -5.34 16.38
CA VAL A 251 1.14 -4.89 15.95
C VAL A 251 0.49 -5.95 15.07
N GLY A 252 1.21 -6.52 14.11
CA GLY A 252 0.70 -7.63 13.29
C GLY A 252 0.22 -8.83 14.14
N ARG A 253 0.95 -9.17 15.20
CA ARG A 253 0.54 -10.23 16.16
C ARG A 253 -0.72 -9.85 16.94
N ARG A 254 -0.87 -8.58 17.33
CA ARG A 254 -2.09 -8.08 17.96
C ARG A 254 -3.27 -8.10 16.98
N MET A 255 -3.07 -7.69 15.74
CA MET A 255 -4.08 -7.78 14.68
C MET A 255 -4.56 -9.21 14.49
N GLN A 256 -3.65 -10.19 14.46
CA GLN A 256 -4.00 -11.61 14.38
C GLN A 256 -4.91 -12.06 15.56
N GLN A 257 -4.67 -11.54 16.74
CA GLN A 257 -5.49 -11.88 17.93
C GLN A 257 -6.85 -11.18 17.93
N THR A 258 -6.94 -10.02 17.27
CA THR A 258 -8.16 -9.19 17.24
C THR A 258 -9.10 -9.60 16.11
N LEU A 259 -8.57 -9.98 14.96
CA LEU A 259 -9.32 -10.45 13.80
C LEU A 259 -9.88 -11.86 14.07
N PRO A 260 -11.20 -12.12 13.91
CA PRO A 260 -11.80 -13.40 14.25
C PRO A 260 -11.24 -14.62 13.52
N HIS A 261 -10.78 -14.44 12.29
CA HIS A 261 -10.32 -15.51 11.39
C HIS A 261 -9.00 -15.17 10.71
N ALA A 262 -7.99 -14.75 11.50
CA ALA A 262 -6.70 -14.34 10.95
C ALA A 262 -5.60 -15.40 11.14
N ARG A 263 -4.73 -15.43 10.14
CA ARG A 263 -3.41 -16.08 10.20
C ARG A 263 -2.33 -15.05 9.95
N LEU A 264 -1.19 -15.21 10.62
CA LEU A 264 0.00 -14.40 10.41
C LEU A 264 1.11 -15.26 9.83
N THR A 265 1.77 -14.78 8.81
CA THR A 265 3.00 -15.36 8.28
C THR A 265 4.11 -14.32 8.24
N LEU A 266 5.33 -14.79 8.46
CA LEU A 266 6.55 -14.00 8.30
C LEU A 266 7.32 -14.52 7.12
N THR A 267 7.78 -13.61 6.29
CA THR A 267 8.74 -13.90 5.23
C THR A 267 10.13 -13.66 5.81
N PRO A 268 10.96 -14.71 5.95
CA PRO A 268 12.35 -14.53 6.33
C PRO A 268 13.12 -13.81 5.22
N ASP A 269 14.34 -13.38 5.55
CA ASP A 269 15.25 -12.73 4.60
C ASP A 269 15.61 -13.64 3.42
#